data_a6d26f0f6fdb96e40558ec308c100c14
#
_entry.id   a6d26f0f6fdb96e40558ec308c100c14
#
_cell.length_a   1.000
_cell.length_b   1.000
_cell.length_c   1.000
_cell.angle_alpha   90.00
_cell.angle_beta   90.00
_cell.angle_gamma   90.00
#
_symmetry.space_group_name_H-M   'P 1'
#
loop_
_entity.id
_entity.type
_entity.pdbx_description
1 polymer ?
#
loop_
_entity_poly.entity_id
_entity_poly.type
_entity_poly.pdbx_seq_one_letter_code
_entity_poly.pdbx_strand_id
1 'polypeptide(L)'
;MRINVVGRHFEITDAIKAHCEEKVSRLPRYFSSVQQISLTISKVGSHATNEYDVELILNVERHDDFVSHAKASDPYAAVDLVVEKGERQLRDHKEKLLK
;
A
#
# COMPACT_ATOMS: atom_id res chain seq x y z
N MET A 1 -0.67 -11.80 10.74
CA MET A 1 -0.36 -10.51 10.14
C MET A 1 -1.67 -9.73 9.92
N ARG A 2 -1.63 -8.44 10.11
CA ARG A 2 -2.83 -7.61 9.97
C ARG A 2 -2.76 -6.72 8.73
N ILE A 3 -3.83 -6.74 7.93
CA ILE A 3 -3.98 -5.88 6.77
C ILE A 3 -5.21 -5.02 6.98
N ASN A 4 -5.02 -3.69 6.98
CA ASN A 4 -6.10 -2.72 7.13
C ASN A 4 -6.27 -1.95 5.83
N VAL A 5 -7.51 -1.84 5.35
CA VAL A 5 -7.85 -1.06 4.16
C VAL A 5 -8.93 -0.05 4.56
N VAL A 6 -8.63 1.23 4.41
CA VAL A 6 -9.51 2.32 4.82
C VAL A 6 -9.75 3.28 3.66
N GLY A 7 -10.95 3.80 3.54
CA GLY A 7 -11.29 4.80 2.54
C GLY A 7 -11.54 6.17 3.19
N ARG A 8 -11.07 7.24 2.53
CA ARG A 8 -11.36 8.62 2.89
C ARG A 8 -12.09 9.27 1.72
N HIS A 9 -13.33 9.70 1.95
CA HIS A 9 -14.18 10.22 0.88
C HIS A 9 -14.30 9.23 -0.27
N PHE A 10 -14.18 7.94 0.06
CA PHE A 10 -14.17 6.84 -0.89
C PHE A 10 -14.68 5.59 -0.18
N GLU A 11 -15.67 4.94 -0.78
CA GLU A 11 -16.23 3.71 -0.21
C GLU A 11 -15.38 2.51 -0.62
N ILE A 12 -14.92 1.74 0.36
CA ILE A 12 -14.16 0.52 0.10
C ILE A 12 -15.16 -0.60 -0.22
N THR A 13 -15.26 -0.94 -1.50
CA THR A 13 -16.09 -2.06 -1.95
C THR A 13 -15.36 -3.38 -1.69
N ASP A 14 -16.12 -4.49 -1.71
CA ASP A 14 -15.52 -5.81 -1.55
C ASP A 14 -14.49 -6.10 -2.63
N ALA A 15 -14.73 -5.63 -3.86
CA ALA A 15 -13.82 -5.83 -4.97
C ALA A 15 -12.48 -5.11 -4.75
N ILE A 16 -12.50 -3.84 -4.32
CA ILE A 16 -11.26 -3.11 -4.07
C ILE A 16 -10.52 -3.66 -2.86
N LYS A 17 -11.24 -4.08 -1.83
CA LYS A 17 -10.64 -4.70 -0.65
C LYS A 17 -9.92 -5.99 -1.01
N ALA A 18 -10.56 -6.84 -1.80
CA ALA A 18 -9.97 -8.09 -2.27
C ALA A 18 -8.71 -7.83 -3.12
N HIS A 19 -8.76 -6.81 -3.99
CA HIS A 19 -7.62 -6.43 -4.80
C HIS A 19 -6.44 -5.99 -3.93
N CYS A 20 -6.70 -5.14 -2.93
CA CYS A 20 -5.68 -4.68 -2.00
C CYS A 20 -5.04 -5.85 -1.26
N GLU A 21 -5.87 -6.74 -0.70
CA GLU A 21 -5.38 -7.88 0.07
C GLU A 21 -4.53 -8.81 -0.80
N GLU A 22 -4.95 -9.06 -2.03
CA GLU A 22 -4.19 -9.88 -2.97
C GLU A 22 -2.82 -9.26 -3.25
N LYS A 23 -2.79 -7.96 -3.56
CA LYS A 23 -1.54 -7.28 -3.93
C LYS A 23 -0.55 -7.22 -2.78
N VAL A 24 -1.01 -6.91 -1.58
CA VAL A 24 -0.10 -6.77 -0.43
C VAL A 24 0.26 -8.10 0.21
N SER A 25 -0.51 -9.17 -0.01
CA SER A 25 -0.25 -10.47 0.59
C SER A 25 1.09 -11.08 0.18
N ARG A 26 1.64 -10.63 -0.93
CA ARG A 26 2.95 -11.08 -1.41
C ARG A 26 4.09 -10.54 -0.57
N LEU A 27 3.91 -9.37 0.04
CA LEU A 27 4.98 -8.70 0.76
C LEU A 27 5.51 -9.53 1.95
N PRO A 28 4.67 -10.09 2.83
CA PRO A 28 5.15 -10.92 3.94
C PRO A 28 5.83 -12.22 3.50
N ARG A 29 5.53 -12.70 2.29
CA ARG A 29 6.16 -13.91 1.77
C ARG A 29 7.65 -13.69 1.48
N TYR A 30 7.98 -12.49 0.99
CA TYR A 30 9.35 -12.15 0.64
C TYR A 30 10.07 -11.40 1.75
N PHE A 31 9.29 -10.77 2.65
CA PHE A 31 9.80 -9.91 3.70
C PHE A 31 9.11 -10.28 5.02
N SER A 32 9.65 -11.31 5.66
CA SER A 32 9.06 -11.87 6.89
C SER A 32 9.04 -10.90 8.06
N SER A 33 9.82 -9.81 7.98
CA SER A 33 9.84 -8.78 9.02
C SER A 33 8.62 -7.86 8.99
N VAL A 34 7.79 -7.92 7.93
CA VAL A 34 6.57 -7.11 7.84
C VAL A 34 5.53 -7.67 8.80
N GLN A 35 5.08 -6.84 9.74
CA GLN A 35 4.12 -7.23 10.78
C GLN A 35 2.72 -6.74 10.52
N GLN A 36 2.58 -5.58 9.88
CA GLN A 36 1.29 -4.96 9.62
C GLN A 36 1.36 -4.13 8.34
N ILE A 37 0.28 -4.14 7.59
CA ILE A 37 0.14 -3.37 6.35
C ILE A 37 -1.14 -2.54 6.45
N SER A 38 -1.04 -1.24 6.18
CA SER A 38 -2.21 -0.35 6.16
C SER A 38 -2.26 0.38 4.82
N LEU A 39 -3.41 0.37 4.20
CA LEU A 39 -3.69 1.09 2.96
C LEU A 39 -4.83 2.07 3.21
N THR A 40 -4.61 3.33 2.87
CA THR A 40 -5.65 4.36 2.91
C THR A 40 -5.86 4.88 1.51
N ILE A 41 -7.07 4.73 0.99
CA ILE A 41 -7.44 5.20 -0.35
C ILE A 41 -8.29 6.44 -0.20
N SER A 42 -7.84 7.55 -0.77
CA SER A 42 -8.55 8.83 -0.72
C SER A 42 -8.91 9.26 -2.13
N LYS A 43 -10.15 9.70 -2.31
CA LYS A 43 -10.54 10.35 -3.55
C LYS A 43 -10.19 11.83 -3.39
N VAL A 44 -9.35 12.33 -4.30
CA VAL A 44 -8.90 13.73 -4.28
C VAL A 44 -9.25 14.39 -5.60
N GLY A 45 -9.27 15.72 -5.61
CA GLY A 45 -9.61 16.50 -6.79
C GLY A 45 -11.05 16.96 -6.81
N SER A 46 -11.43 17.64 -7.90
CA SER A 46 -12.77 18.18 -8.10
C SER A 46 -13.65 17.15 -8.80
N HIS A 47 -14.96 17.50 -8.95
CA HIS A 47 -15.88 16.65 -9.69
C HIS A 47 -15.47 16.40 -11.14
N ALA A 48 -14.62 17.26 -11.69
CA ALA A 48 -14.17 17.15 -13.07
C ALA A 48 -12.97 16.24 -13.25
N THR A 49 -12.28 15.87 -12.14
CA THR A 49 -11.08 15.03 -12.20
C THR A 49 -11.24 13.85 -11.25
N ASN A 50 -11.12 12.64 -11.80
CA ASN A 50 -11.06 11.44 -10.99
C ASN A 50 -9.59 11.22 -10.64
N GLU A 51 -9.25 11.45 -9.38
CA GLU A 51 -7.90 11.22 -8.90
C GLU A 51 -7.98 10.53 -7.56
N TYR A 52 -7.19 9.48 -7.41
CA TYR A 52 -7.14 8.68 -6.19
C TYR A 52 -5.73 8.67 -5.66
N ASP A 53 -5.58 8.98 -4.37
CA ASP A 53 -4.31 8.95 -3.66
C ASP A 53 -4.34 7.76 -2.72
N VAL A 54 -3.32 6.93 -2.77
CA VAL A 54 -3.20 5.78 -1.88
C VAL A 54 -1.94 5.91 -1.05
N GLU A 55 -2.11 5.79 0.26
CA GLU A 55 -1.00 5.74 1.20
C GLU A 55 -0.82 4.30 1.65
N LEU A 56 0.40 3.80 1.58
CA LEU A 56 0.77 2.48 2.07
C LEU A 56 1.72 2.65 3.25
N ILE A 57 1.38 2.06 4.38
CA ILE A 57 2.25 2.04 5.55
C ILE A 57 2.60 0.59 5.86
N LEU A 58 3.90 0.30 5.89
CA LEU A 58 4.43 -1.01 6.21
C LEU A 58 5.10 -0.96 7.57
N ASN A 59 4.54 -1.65 8.54
CA ASN A 59 5.14 -1.79 9.87
C ASN A 59 6.11 -2.97 9.83
N VAL A 60 7.37 -2.69 10.08
CA VAL A 60 8.46 -3.66 9.95
C VAL A 60 9.14 -3.82 11.30
N GLU A 61 9.44 -5.05 11.67
CA GLU A 61 10.10 -5.37 12.93
C GLU A 61 11.44 -4.63 13.06
N ARG A 62 11.62 -3.96 14.18
CA ARG A 62 12.87 -3.25 14.52
C ARG A 62 13.25 -2.14 13.55
N HIS A 63 12.27 -1.55 12.90
CA HIS A 63 12.50 -0.46 11.96
C HIS A 63 11.31 0.50 12.00
N ASP A 64 11.56 1.77 11.68
CA ASP A 64 10.49 2.73 11.50
C ASP A 64 9.60 2.31 10.33
N ASP A 65 8.35 2.73 10.36
CA ASP A 65 7.41 2.40 9.30
C ASP A 65 7.90 2.92 7.95
N PHE A 66 7.71 2.11 6.91
CA PHE A 66 7.90 2.56 5.54
C PHE A 66 6.59 3.15 5.04
N VAL A 67 6.64 4.35 4.51
CA VAL A 67 5.46 5.06 4.00
C VAL A 67 5.66 5.34 2.51
N SER A 68 4.66 5.00 1.72
CA SER A 68 4.66 5.25 0.27
C SER A 68 3.34 5.87 -0.13
N HIS A 69 3.37 6.68 -1.18
CA HIS A 69 2.18 7.29 -1.77
C HIS A 69 2.18 7.09 -3.28
N ALA A 70 1.01 6.92 -3.84
CA ALA A 70 0.83 6.89 -5.28
C ALA A 70 -0.51 7.51 -5.65
N LYS A 71 -0.58 8.14 -6.81
CA LYS A 71 -1.80 8.73 -7.36
C LYS A 71 -2.06 8.17 -8.74
N ALA A 72 -3.33 7.97 -9.06
CA ALA A 72 -3.77 7.55 -10.38
C ALA A 72 -5.23 7.94 -10.57
N SER A 73 -5.69 7.88 -11.82
CA SER A 73 -7.09 8.16 -12.15
C SER A 73 -8.02 6.99 -11.82
N ASP A 74 -7.46 5.85 -11.44
CA ASP A 74 -8.17 4.61 -11.12
C ASP A 74 -7.64 4.10 -9.78
N PRO A 75 -8.52 3.78 -8.81
CA PRO A 75 -8.06 3.31 -7.50
C PRO A 75 -7.27 2.00 -7.57
N TYR A 76 -7.63 1.09 -8.47
CA TYR A 76 -6.90 -0.16 -8.64
C TYR A 76 -5.47 0.10 -9.12
N ALA A 77 -5.32 1.00 -10.09
CA ALA A 77 -3.99 1.38 -10.59
C ALA A 77 -3.16 2.05 -9.50
N ALA A 78 -3.78 2.91 -8.70
CA ALA A 78 -3.08 3.59 -7.59
C ALA A 78 -2.57 2.58 -6.56
N VAL A 79 -3.38 1.57 -6.23
CA VAL A 79 -2.99 0.49 -5.32
C VAL A 79 -1.79 -0.27 -5.89
N ASP A 80 -1.85 -0.65 -7.16
CA ASP A 80 -0.75 -1.38 -7.79
C ASP A 80 0.56 -0.59 -7.74
N LEU A 81 0.49 0.71 -8.02
CA LEU A 81 1.68 1.57 -8.00
C LEU A 81 2.26 1.71 -6.59
N VAL A 82 1.41 1.90 -5.58
CA VAL A 82 1.90 2.10 -4.22
C VAL A 82 2.49 0.81 -3.65
N VAL A 83 1.93 -0.34 -3.99
CA VAL A 83 2.48 -1.63 -3.55
C VAL A 83 3.85 -1.85 -4.18
N GLU A 84 4.00 -1.50 -5.45
CA GLU A 84 5.28 -1.59 -6.14
C GLU A 84 6.34 -0.72 -5.47
N LYS A 85 5.98 0.50 -5.06
CA LYS A 85 6.89 1.38 -4.33
C LYS A 85 7.28 0.80 -2.98
N GLY A 86 6.32 0.27 -2.24
CA GLY A 86 6.56 -0.36 -0.95
C GLY A 86 7.47 -1.58 -1.05
N GLU A 87 7.24 -2.40 -2.06
CA GLU A 87 8.08 -3.57 -2.32
C GLU A 87 9.53 -3.16 -2.59
N ARG A 88 9.72 -2.09 -3.35
CA ARG A 88 11.06 -1.57 -3.63
C ARG A 88 11.76 -1.11 -2.35
N GLN A 89 11.05 -0.40 -1.48
CA GLN A 89 11.60 0.03 -0.19
C GLN A 89 12.03 -1.16 0.66
N LEU A 90 11.20 -2.20 0.72
CA LEU A 90 11.51 -3.40 1.48
C LEU A 90 12.71 -4.14 0.90
N ARG A 91 12.78 -4.21 -0.43
CA ARG A 91 13.90 -4.86 -1.12
C ARG A 91 15.21 -4.16 -0.83
N ASP A 92 15.22 -2.83 -0.94
CA ASP A 92 16.40 -2.03 -0.65
C ASP A 92 16.84 -2.19 0.79
N HIS A 93 15.90 -2.21 1.72
CA HIS A 93 16.18 -2.43 3.14
C HIS A 93 16.81 -3.80 3.38
N LYS A 94 16.23 -4.84 2.77
CA LYS A 94 16.73 -6.21 2.90
C LYS A 94 18.16 -6.34 2.36
N GLU A 95 18.45 -5.71 1.24
CA GLU A 95 19.78 -5.72 0.65
C GLU A 95 20.81 -5.07 1.56
N LYS A 96 20.45 -3.96 2.21
CA LYS A 96 21.33 -3.27 3.16
C LYS A 96 21.66 -4.15 4.37
N LEU A 97 20.69 -4.95 4.82
CA LEU A 97 20.89 -5.84 5.97
C LEU A 97 21.82 -7.01 5.63
N LEU A 98 21.93 -7.37 4.36
CA LEU A 98 22.75 -8.48 3.92
C LEU A 98 24.22 -8.10 3.67
N LYS A 99 24.54 -6.82 3.75
CA LYS A 99 25.92 -6.35 3.55
C LYS A 99 26.71 -6.32 4.83
#